data_aff3f09b539e1bdf0a308fbf07b5422f
#
_entry.id   aff3f09b539e1bdf0a308fbf07b5422f
#
_cell.length_a   1.000
_cell.length_b   1.000
_cell.length_c   1.000
_cell.angle_alpha   90.00
_cell.angle_beta   90.00
_cell.angle_gamma   90.00
#
_symmetry.space_group_name_H-M   'P 1'
#
loop_
_entity.id
_entity.type
_entity.pdbx_description
1 polymer ?
#
loop_
_entity_poly.entity_id
_entity_poly.type
_entity_poly.pdbx_seq_one_letter_code
_entity_poly.pdbx_strand_id
1 'polypeptide(L)'
;MDLPVAATPSVDNNPFPARDLLLIDGSAPFFTPFINGQRKNWSKAPLDALISAGKVSDHHSDQICAALATYCKKVRTLGFTAITFDDLAHLVTLDSYSDPLKETVLSCRDLLRRCFVIATAANLRIFINTDLMFWNQCLAGAAGARPGRDGRVRKIFACCLEQLFTTFPEVSGIVTRIGEADGHDVASPFKSRLWITSARQCNRWLKESLPVCEHHNKLLIFRTWSLGAFPIGDISWNETTEKAAFAGIRSDAFVVSRKFGGADFFRYLPLNERILTSEHAQIIELQARREYEGFGVFPAYVGRQYEEYREQLSNCPTLRGVLVWSQTGGWSHFERLTFLDNSSPWNELNTRAAIELFTTNRAAASIMRQFCRERFSEQEAEIMIEIVEIFDRLVDRLWYFAPFARRQIWFRRLRVPPLLWIFWDTILVNQPLRLMFRAYLDSPTEIRNDDREERQLIRRLRLLIKQLSVEQADMTLGVDTLRLLYSLRRFYLGKAGKKRITKISARIERYRNKHPQGFLIESDYSPFRLRWVTAGALFALLMRSSPDYRILDRTLLIRLTGLAFPLLRRFQQQRIPELAERQAGGLDLFFR
;
A
#
# COMPACT_ATOMS: atom_id res chain seq x y z
N MET A 1 22.84 -38.16 40.44
CA MET A 1 21.67 -37.71 39.64
C MET A 1 22.08 -36.39 39.02
N ASP A 2 22.64 -36.48 37.83
CA ASP A 2 23.12 -35.31 37.09
C ASP A 2 21.96 -34.70 36.30
N LEU A 3 21.74 -33.40 36.52
CA LEU A 3 20.79 -32.63 35.75
C LEU A 3 21.37 -32.35 34.35
N PRO A 4 20.59 -32.41 33.28
CA PRO A 4 21.08 -32.18 31.93
C PRO A 4 21.40 -30.68 31.77
N VAL A 5 22.63 -30.41 31.32
CA VAL A 5 23.12 -29.08 30.90
C VAL A 5 22.26 -28.59 29.73
N ALA A 6 21.63 -27.46 29.91
CA ALA A 6 20.88 -26.77 28.84
C ALA A 6 21.83 -26.47 27.68
N ALA A 7 21.50 -26.93 26.50
CA ALA A 7 22.21 -26.63 25.28
C ALA A 7 22.17 -25.09 25.03
N THR A 8 23.34 -24.49 24.93
CA THR A 8 23.52 -23.11 24.44
C THR A 8 22.94 -23.02 23.03
N PRO A 9 22.11 -22.00 22.72
CA PRO A 9 21.63 -21.81 21.36
C PRO A 9 22.83 -21.51 20.46
N SER A 10 22.89 -22.26 19.35
CA SER A 10 23.85 -22.03 18.28
C SER A 10 23.83 -20.56 17.87
N VAL A 11 25.00 -19.95 17.78
CA VAL A 11 25.18 -18.61 17.19
C VAL A 11 24.70 -18.71 15.75
N ASP A 12 23.47 -18.22 15.50
CA ASP A 12 22.92 -18.11 14.16
C ASP A 12 23.85 -17.23 13.34
N ASN A 13 24.49 -17.81 12.34
CA ASN A 13 25.20 -17.10 11.28
C ASN A 13 24.19 -16.32 10.44
N ASN A 14 23.57 -15.29 11.02
CA ASN A 14 22.71 -14.39 10.29
C ASN A 14 23.61 -13.46 9.44
N PRO A 15 23.62 -13.57 8.12
CA PRO A 15 24.46 -12.74 7.27
C PRO A 15 24.02 -11.27 7.21
N PHE A 16 22.94 -10.94 7.92
CA PHE A 16 22.39 -9.57 7.91
C PHE A 16 22.82 -8.82 9.16
N PRO A 17 23.25 -7.54 9.05
CA PRO A 17 23.49 -6.71 10.21
C PRO A 17 22.22 -6.61 11.07
N ALA A 18 22.37 -6.52 12.37
CA ALA A 18 21.26 -6.43 13.32
C ALA A 18 20.30 -5.30 12.90
N ARG A 19 19.04 -5.66 12.60
CA ARG A 19 18.01 -4.71 12.16
C ARG A 19 17.15 -4.36 13.37
N ASP A 20 17.17 -3.09 13.74
CA ASP A 20 16.49 -2.59 14.94
C ASP A 20 15.08 -2.04 14.68
N LEU A 21 14.76 -1.72 13.42
CA LEU A 21 13.48 -1.13 13.01
C LEU A 21 12.61 -2.13 12.25
N LEU A 22 11.93 -3.00 13.00
CA LEU A 22 11.00 -3.99 12.46
C LEU A 22 9.57 -3.55 12.79
N LEU A 23 8.98 -2.75 11.88
CA LEU A 23 7.70 -2.08 12.09
C LEU A 23 6.56 -2.83 11.41
N ILE A 24 5.40 -2.77 12.04
CA ILE A 24 4.12 -3.22 11.46
C ILE A 24 3.04 -2.16 11.71
N ASP A 25 2.09 -2.05 10.80
CA ASP A 25 0.94 -1.17 10.98
C ASP A 25 -0.08 -1.73 11.99
N GLY A 26 -0.64 -0.87 12.83
CA GLY A 26 -1.47 -1.25 13.96
C GLY A 26 -2.82 -0.54 14.08
N SER A 27 -3.20 0.33 13.15
CA SER A 27 -4.38 1.17 13.36
C SER A 27 -5.67 0.64 12.75
N ALA A 28 -5.83 0.78 11.46
CA ALA A 28 -7.13 0.70 10.77
C ALA A 28 -8.07 -0.47 11.13
N PRO A 29 -7.62 -1.72 11.33
CA PRO A 29 -8.53 -2.83 11.53
C PRO A 29 -9.25 -2.81 12.86
N PHE A 30 -8.66 -2.21 13.90
CA PHE A 30 -9.26 -2.17 15.24
C PHE A 30 -10.40 -1.18 15.33
N PHE A 31 -10.40 -0.16 14.49
CA PHE A 31 -11.42 0.89 14.44
C PHE A 31 -12.50 0.60 13.40
N THR A 32 -12.18 -0.21 12.39
CA THR A 32 -13.04 -0.49 11.23
C THR A 32 -14.42 -1.03 11.58
N PRO A 33 -14.59 -1.98 12.52
CA PRO A 33 -15.91 -2.53 12.84
C PRO A 33 -16.90 -1.47 13.34
N PHE A 34 -16.38 -0.36 13.84
CA PHE A 34 -17.18 0.72 14.45
C PHE A 34 -17.44 1.89 13.51
N ILE A 35 -16.82 1.91 12.33
CA ILE A 35 -16.90 3.02 11.37
C ILE A 35 -17.70 2.58 10.14
N ASN A 36 -19.02 2.62 10.25
CA ASN A 36 -19.92 2.22 9.18
C ASN A 36 -19.86 3.19 7.98
N GLY A 37 -19.66 2.65 6.78
CA GLY A 37 -19.90 3.35 5.51
C GLY A 37 -18.91 4.46 5.15
N GLN A 38 -17.90 4.77 5.95
CA GLN A 38 -16.92 5.80 5.62
C GLN A 38 -15.78 5.28 4.76
N ARG A 39 -15.36 6.08 3.78
CA ARG A 39 -14.09 5.87 3.07
C ARG A 39 -12.94 5.92 4.06
N LYS A 40 -12.06 4.93 3.99
CA LYS A 40 -10.85 4.89 4.81
C LYS A 40 -9.70 5.50 4.03
N ASN A 41 -9.00 6.42 4.67
CA ASN A 41 -7.73 6.90 4.16
C ASN A 41 -6.60 6.00 4.69
N TRP A 42 -5.53 5.86 3.91
CA TRP A 42 -4.33 5.11 4.32
C TRP A 42 -3.53 5.77 5.43
N SER A 43 -3.67 7.07 5.60
CA SER A 43 -2.91 7.85 6.57
C SER A 43 -3.74 8.41 7.70
N LYS A 44 -5.05 8.16 7.70
CA LYS A 44 -5.96 8.71 8.70
C LYS A 44 -7.06 7.71 9.03
N ALA A 45 -6.96 7.11 10.20
CA ALA A 45 -8.11 6.44 10.79
C ALA A 45 -9.14 7.53 11.16
N PRO A 46 -10.39 7.45 10.71
CA PRO A 46 -11.41 8.44 11.06
C PRO A 46 -11.91 8.21 12.50
N LEU A 47 -11.04 8.42 13.48
CA LEU A 47 -11.33 8.18 14.91
C LEU A 47 -12.47 9.05 15.42
N ASP A 48 -12.64 10.23 14.85
CA ASP A 48 -13.77 11.13 15.13
C ASP A 48 -15.12 10.49 14.83
N ALA A 49 -15.21 9.51 13.93
CA ALA A 49 -16.43 8.75 13.67
C ALA A 49 -16.80 7.79 14.82
N LEU A 50 -15.89 7.51 15.73
CA LEU A 50 -16.16 6.73 16.96
C LEU A 50 -16.79 7.58 18.05
N ILE A 51 -16.83 8.91 17.89
CA ILE A 51 -17.28 9.84 18.91
C ILE A 51 -18.80 9.99 18.83
N SER A 52 -19.44 9.72 19.94
CA SER A 52 -20.86 9.97 20.16
C SER A 52 -21.02 10.78 21.45
N ALA A 53 -21.80 11.86 21.39
CA ALA A 53 -21.98 12.79 22.51
C ALA A 53 -20.63 13.31 23.11
N GLY A 54 -19.65 13.63 22.23
CA GLY A 54 -18.35 14.18 22.61
C GLY A 54 -17.32 13.16 23.10
N LYS A 55 -17.65 11.87 23.17
CA LYS A 55 -16.74 10.83 23.68
C LYS A 55 -16.78 9.56 22.84
N VAL A 56 -15.66 8.84 22.79
CA VAL A 56 -15.64 7.43 22.38
C VAL A 56 -16.27 6.62 23.51
N SER A 57 -17.23 5.73 23.20
CA SER A 57 -17.85 4.92 24.24
C SER A 57 -16.84 3.98 24.89
N ASP A 58 -16.99 3.75 26.21
CA ASP A 58 -16.12 2.84 26.96
C ASP A 58 -16.18 1.41 26.38
N HIS A 59 -17.35 0.97 25.98
CA HIS A 59 -17.56 -0.34 25.35
C HIS A 59 -16.75 -0.50 24.06
N HIS A 60 -16.78 0.47 23.15
CA HIS A 60 -15.96 0.45 21.92
C HIS A 60 -14.47 0.51 22.25
N SER A 61 -14.10 1.36 23.22
CA SER A 61 -12.70 1.45 23.66
C SER A 61 -12.18 0.12 24.21
N ASP A 62 -12.97 -0.59 25.01
CA ASP A 62 -12.62 -1.88 25.58
C ASP A 62 -12.47 -2.96 24.49
N GLN A 63 -13.37 -2.99 23.52
CA GLN A 63 -13.27 -3.92 22.39
C GLN A 63 -12.03 -3.66 21.53
N ILE A 64 -11.74 -2.40 21.22
CA ILE A 64 -10.54 -1.99 20.48
C ILE A 64 -9.28 -2.39 21.26
N CYS A 65 -9.22 -2.10 22.55
CA CYS A 65 -8.07 -2.44 23.40
C CYS A 65 -7.85 -3.95 23.50
N ALA A 66 -8.91 -4.75 23.65
CA ALA A 66 -8.81 -6.20 23.70
C ALA A 66 -8.29 -6.80 22.40
N ALA A 67 -8.82 -6.34 21.25
CA ALA A 67 -8.34 -6.76 19.93
C ALA A 67 -6.88 -6.35 19.70
N LEU A 68 -6.51 -5.12 20.09
CA LEU A 68 -5.13 -4.63 19.99
C LEU A 68 -4.17 -5.44 20.86
N ALA A 69 -4.56 -5.79 22.09
CA ALA A 69 -3.72 -6.60 22.98
C ALA A 69 -3.40 -7.97 22.36
N THR A 70 -4.41 -8.62 21.78
CA THR A 70 -4.23 -9.88 21.05
C THR A 70 -3.28 -9.70 19.86
N TYR A 71 -3.46 -8.62 19.10
CA TYR A 71 -2.60 -8.31 17.96
C TYR A 71 -1.16 -8.03 18.36
N CYS A 72 -0.93 -7.18 19.37
CA CYS A 72 0.41 -6.85 19.86
C CYS A 72 1.17 -8.10 20.32
N LYS A 73 0.52 -9.01 21.04
CA LYS A 73 1.11 -10.29 21.42
C LYS A 73 1.52 -11.11 20.20
N LYS A 74 0.64 -11.22 19.21
CA LYS A 74 0.88 -12.00 17.98
C LYS A 74 2.04 -11.42 17.16
N VAL A 75 2.05 -10.11 16.90
CA VAL A 75 3.11 -9.48 16.10
C VAL A 75 4.46 -9.49 16.83
N ARG A 76 4.45 -9.37 18.15
CA ARG A 76 5.68 -9.53 18.93
C ARG A 76 6.27 -10.93 18.81
N THR A 77 5.43 -11.96 18.84
CA THR A 77 5.85 -13.37 18.62
C THR A 77 6.41 -13.58 17.20
N LEU A 78 5.91 -12.85 16.20
CA LEU A 78 6.47 -12.88 14.85
C LEU A 78 7.82 -12.17 14.70
N GLY A 79 8.29 -11.45 15.73
CA GLY A 79 9.59 -10.78 15.74
C GLY A 79 9.57 -9.27 15.48
N PHE A 80 8.40 -8.65 15.33
CA PHE A 80 8.32 -7.19 15.21
C PHE A 80 8.78 -6.49 16.49
N THR A 81 9.44 -5.35 16.32
CA THR A 81 9.97 -4.53 17.43
C THR A 81 9.21 -3.21 17.59
N ALA A 82 8.38 -2.86 16.62
CA ALA A 82 7.65 -1.60 16.64
C ALA A 82 6.29 -1.72 15.93
N ILE A 83 5.36 -0.86 16.34
CA ILE A 83 4.01 -0.75 15.78
C ILE A 83 3.71 0.70 15.46
N THR A 84 2.92 0.94 14.41
CA THR A 84 2.50 2.29 14.02
C THR A 84 1.04 2.54 14.32
N PHE A 85 0.69 3.75 14.70
CA PHE A 85 -0.69 4.22 14.88
C PHE A 85 -0.98 5.46 14.03
N ASP A 86 -2.16 5.57 13.49
CA ASP A 86 -2.69 6.78 12.86
C ASP A 86 -3.43 7.60 13.93
N ASP A 87 -3.46 8.88 13.92
CA ASP A 87 -2.50 9.78 13.27
C ASP A 87 -2.29 11.00 14.20
N LEU A 88 -1.32 11.83 13.87
CA LEU A 88 -0.97 13.03 14.64
C LEU A 88 -2.16 13.96 14.87
N ALA A 89 -3.09 14.08 13.90
CA ALA A 89 -4.24 14.98 14.00
C ALA A 89 -5.15 14.69 15.20
N HIS A 90 -5.21 13.43 15.64
CA HIS A 90 -6.00 12.99 16.79
C HIS A 90 -5.24 13.04 18.12
N LEU A 91 -3.98 13.48 18.10
CA LEU A 91 -3.10 13.53 19.27
C LEU A 91 -2.73 14.95 19.69
N VAL A 92 -2.92 15.94 18.81
CA VAL A 92 -2.50 17.32 19.06
C VAL A 92 -3.64 18.30 18.93
N THR A 93 -3.61 19.37 19.72
CA THR A 93 -4.57 20.46 19.66
C THR A 93 -3.86 21.75 19.24
N LEU A 94 -4.57 22.63 18.53
CA LEU A 94 -4.10 23.97 18.20
C LEU A 94 -4.94 25.00 18.97
N ASP A 95 -4.36 26.16 19.28
CA ASP A 95 -5.07 27.25 19.96
C ASP A 95 -6.30 27.71 19.16
N SER A 96 -6.21 27.63 17.84
CA SER A 96 -7.28 27.98 16.91
C SER A 96 -8.45 26.99 16.87
N TYR A 97 -8.36 25.84 17.58
CA TYR A 97 -9.45 24.86 17.59
C TYR A 97 -10.62 25.38 18.42
N SER A 98 -11.84 25.16 17.92
CA SER A 98 -13.07 25.33 18.71
C SER A 98 -13.11 24.30 19.86
N ASP A 99 -13.85 24.61 20.91
CA ASP A 99 -13.97 23.72 22.08
C ASP A 99 -14.50 22.33 21.70
N PRO A 100 -15.54 22.17 20.83
CA PRO A 100 -15.96 20.85 20.38
C PRO A 100 -14.87 20.04 19.65
N LEU A 101 -14.03 20.72 18.87
CA LEU A 101 -12.93 20.04 18.18
C LEU A 101 -11.81 19.63 19.15
N LYS A 102 -11.53 20.46 20.17
CA LYS A 102 -10.60 20.09 21.25
C LYS A 102 -11.11 18.90 22.03
N GLU A 103 -12.38 18.86 22.41
CA GLU A 103 -13.01 17.72 23.10
C GLU A 103 -12.90 16.45 22.27
N THR A 104 -13.16 16.52 20.96
CA THR A 104 -12.97 15.42 20.01
C THR A 104 -11.54 14.87 20.05
N VAL A 105 -10.54 15.75 19.97
CA VAL A 105 -9.12 15.33 20.03
C VAL A 105 -8.79 14.73 21.40
N LEU A 106 -9.26 15.32 22.49
CA LEU A 106 -9.00 14.80 23.84
C LEU A 106 -9.60 13.39 24.03
N SER A 107 -10.80 13.17 23.55
CA SER A 107 -11.43 11.84 23.59
C SER A 107 -10.65 10.80 22.76
N CYS A 108 -10.15 11.16 21.58
CA CYS A 108 -9.26 10.30 20.78
C CYS A 108 -7.92 10.03 21.50
N ARG A 109 -7.34 11.04 22.16
CA ARG A 109 -6.14 10.89 22.96
C ARG A 109 -6.29 9.84 24.07
N ASP A 110 -7.43 9.84 24.77
CA ASP A 110 -7.68 8.90 25.86
C ASP A 110 -7.70 7.46 25.34
N LEU A 111 -8.38 7.21 24.22
CA LEU A 111 -8.34 5.91 23.54
C LEU A 111 -6.91 5.54 23.11
N LEU A 112 -6.21 6.43 22.41
CA LEU A 112 -4.87 6.15 21.92
C LEU A 112 -3.85 5.97 23.08
N ARG A 113 -3.99 6.68 24.19
CA ARG A 113 -3.20 6.45 25.40
C ARG A 113 -3.33 5.02 25.91
N ARG A 114 -4.57 4.49 25.97
CA ARG A 114 -4.82 3.08 26.33
C ARG A 114 -4.14 2.13 25.33
N CYS A 115 -4.23 2.43 24.03
CA CYS A 115 -3.54 1.67 22.98
C CYS A 115 -2.01 1.69 23.17
N PHE A 116 -1.42 2.83 23.54
CA PHE A 116 0.02 2.96 23.76
C PHE A 116 0.50 2.16 24.98
N VAL A 117 -0.28 2.16 26.06
CA VAL A 117 0.01 1.32 27.23
C VAL A 117 0.06 -0.16 26.83
N ILE A 118 -0.88 -0.63 26.04
CA ILE A 118 -0.95 -2.02 25.55
C ILE A 118 0.27 -2.36 24.67
N ALA A 119 0.62 -1.49 23.73
CA ALA A 119 1.77 -1.71 22.86
C ALA A 119 3.09 -1.73 23.64
N THR A 120 3.26 -0.80 24.60
CA THR A 120 4.44 -0.73 25.46
C THR A 120 4.55 -1.97 26.35
N ALA A 121 3.44 -2.44 26.94
CA ALA A 121 3.41 -3.66 27.74
C ALA A 121 3.79 -4.92 26.92
N ALA A 122 3.56 -4.89 25.61
CA ALA A 122 4.01 -5.93 24.68
C ALA A 122 5.47 -5.75 24.20
N ASN A 123 6.23 -4.80 24.75
CA ASN A 123 7.58 -4.44 24.32
C ASN A 123 7.67 -4.02 22.84
N LEU A 124 6.68 -3.27 22.36
CA LEU A 124 6.67 -2.67 21.04
C LEU A 124 6.93 -1.17 21.13
N ARG A 125 7.90 -0.67 20.35
CA ARG A 125 8.13 0.76 20.16
C ARG A 125 6.95 1.36 19.37
N ILE A 126 6.55 2.57 19.71
CA ILE A 126 5.38 3.23 19.13
C ILE A 126 5.82 4.30 18.14
N PHE A 127 5.28 4.27 16.93
CA PHE A 127 5.44 5.31 15.93
C PHE A 127 4.10 5.85 15.48
N ILE A 128 4.01 7.15 15.23
CA ILE A 128 2.79 7.78 14.75
C ILE A 128 2.88 8.02 13.25
N ASN A 129 1.98 7.39 12.48
CA ASN A 129 1.82 7.69 11.06
C ASN A 129 1.15 9.04 10.87
N THR A 130 1.67 9.86 9.96
CA THR A 130 1.04 11.14 9.62
C THR A 130 1.45 11.62 8.24
N ASP A 131 0.62 12.46 7.61
CA ASP A 131 1.09 13.32 6.54
C ASP A 131 1.97 14.44 7.13
N LEU A 132 2.82 15.07 6.32
CA LEU A 132 3.66 16.19 6.79
C LEU A 132 2.86 17.38 7.32
N MET A 133 1.60 17.46 7.07
CA MET A 133 0.60 18.17 7.86
C MET A 133 -0.79 17.71 7.43
N PHE A 134 -1.66 17.46 8.38
CA PHE A 134 -3.08 17.32 8.13
C PHE A 134 -3.73 18.67 7.79
N TRP A 135 -4.99 18.64 7.36
CA TRP A 135 -5.76 19.83 7.08
C TRP A 135 -7.10 19.82 7.83
N ASN A 136 -7.49 20.99 8.35
CA ASN A 136 -8.84 21.28 8.82
C ASN A 136 -9.15 22.77 8.60
N GLN A 137 -10.38 23.19 8.86
CA GLN A 137 -10.79 24.59 8.67
C GLN A 137 -10.04 25.57 9.57
N CYS A 138 -9.75 25.19 10.81
CA CYS A 138 -9.00 26.02 11.75
C CYS A 138 -7.57 26.25 11.26
N LEU A 139 -6.91 25.20 10.77
CA LEU A 139 -5.58 25.30 10.18
C LEU A 139 -5.58 26.13 8.90
N ALA A 140 -6.64 26.06 8.09
CA ALA A 140 -6.77 26.88 6.88
C ALA A 140 -6.72 28.39 7.21
N GLY A 141 -7.36 28.82 8.28
CA GLY A 141 -7.31 30.19 8.78
C GLY A 141 -5.90 30.59 9.25
N ALA A 142 -5.23 29.73 9.99
CA ALA A 142 -3.87 29.96 10.49
C ALA A 142 -2.80 29.91 9.38
N ALA A 143 -3.03 29.19 8.29
CA ALA A 143 -2.07 28.97 7.21
C ALA A 143 -1.83 30.20 6.31
N GLY A 144 -2.69 31.21 6.36
CA GLY A 144 -2.59 32.43 5.57
C GLY A 144 -2.92 32.27 4.08
N ALA A 145 -2.83 33.38 3.30
CA ALA A 145 -3.22 33.43 1.89
C ALA A 145 -2.39 32.53 0.95
N ARG A 146 -1.20 32.10 1.36
CA ARG A 146 -0.29 31.23 0.56
C ARG A 146 0.28 30.10 1.41
N PRO A 147 -0.53 29.12 1.78
CA PRO A 147 -0.20 28.11 2.80
C PRO A 147 1.11 27.34 2.60
N GLY A 148 1.51 27.08 1.36
CA GLY A 148 2.74 26.34 1.07
C GLY A 148 4.03 27.17 1.01
N ARG A 149 3.94 28.53 1.12
CA ARG A 149 5.08 29.44 0.91
C ARG A 149 5.54 30.19 2.15
N ASP A 150 4.63 30.55 3.05
CA ASP A 150 4.93 31.45 4.18
C ASP A 150 5.60 30.82 5.40
N GLY A 151 5.71 29.51 5.43
CA GLY A 151 6.38 28.79 6.50
C GLY A 151 5.57 28.61 7.80
N ARG A 152 4.42 29.24 7.95
CA ARG A 152 3.59 29.13 9.17
C ARG A 152 3.17 27.67 9.42
N VAL A 153 2.70 26.98 8.40
CA VAL A 153 2.26 25.58 8.54
C VAL A 153 3.41 24.67 8.97
N ARG A 154 4.66 24.92 8.53
CA ARG A 154 5.82 24.16 8.99
C ARG A 154 6.09 24.39 10.48
N LYS A 155 6.02 25.65 10.94
CA LYS A 155 6.17 25.97 12.36
C LYS A 155 5.07 25.34 13.21
N ILE A 156 3.81 25.38 12.73
CA ILE A 156 2.70 24.70 13.38
C ILE A 156 2.99 23.19 13.49
N PHE A 157 3.50 22.57 12.42
CA PHE A 157 3.85 21.15 12.45
C PHE A 157 4.96 20.85 13.48
N ALA A 158 5.99 21.67 13.55
CA ALA A 158 7.04 21.54 14.58
C ALA A 158 6.46 21.66 15.99
N CYS A 159 5.55 22.62 16.23
CA CYS A 159 4.84 22.73 17.50
C CYS A 159 3.95 21.51 17.80
N CYS A 160 3.34 20.91 16.77
CA CYS A 160 2.58 19.66 16.93
C CYS A 160 3.49 18.51 17.38
N LEU A 161 4.71 18.41 16.82
CA LEU A 161 5.69 17.40 17.24
C LEU A 161 6.15 17.62 18.67
N GLU A 162 6.43 18.87 19.04
CA GLU A 162 6.79 19.25 20.43
C GLU A 162 5.68 18.82 21.39
N GLN A 163 4.42 19.15 21.08
CA GLN A 163 3.26 18.76 21.88
C GLN A 163 3.11 17.22 21.96
N LEU A 164 3.29 16.51 20.84
CA LEU A 164 3.21 15.06 20.79
C LEU A 164 4.22 14.43 21.75
N PHE A 165 5.49 14.78 21.63
CA PHE A 165 6.56 14.12 22.39
C PHE A 165 6.57 14.51 23.87
N THR A 166 6.12 15.72 24.19
CA THR A 166 5.91 16.14 25.58
C THR A 166 4.72 15.41 26.22
N THR A 167 3.62 15.23 25.47
CA THR A 167 2.40 14.58 26.00
C THR A 167 2.52 13.06 26.07
N PHE A 168 3.29 12.46 25.15
CA PHE A 168 3.45 11.02 24.99
C PHE A 168 4.95 10.67 24.88
N PRO A 169 5.70 10.74 25.97
CA PRO A 169 7.14 10.45 25.96
C PRO A 169 7.47 9.01 25.56
N GLU A 170 6.52 8.07 25.65
CA GLU A 170 6.63 6.69 25.19
C GLU A 170 6.65 6.55 23.67
N VAL A 171 6.17 7.53 22.90
CA VAL A 171 6.23 7.54 21.42
C VAL A 171 7.69 7.63 20.99
N SER A 172 8.13 6.69 20.16
CA SER A 172 9.52 6.58 19.69
C SER A 172 9.83 7.42 18.44
N GLY A 173 8.81 7.94 17.79
CA GLY A 173 8.98 8.79 16.61
C GLY A 173 7.74 8.87 15.73
N ILE A 174 7.93 9.46 14.56
CA ILE A 174 6.88 9.60 13.54
C ILE A 174 7.28 8.89 12.25
N VAL A 175 6.27 8.35 11.54
CA VAL A 175 6.38 7.89 10.15
C VAL A 175 5.57 8.85 9.30
N THR A 176 6.23 9.66 8.50
CA THR A 176 5.58 10.76 7.79
C THR A 176 5.82 10.71 6.29
N ARG A 177 4.88 11.25 5.52
CA ARG A 177 4.92 11.38 4.07
C ARG A 177 4.41 12.74 3.60
N ILE A 178 4.56 13.01 2.32
CA ILE A 178 4.09 14.28 1.70
C ILE A 178 2.56 14.40 1.74
N GLY A 179 1.84 13.29 1.67
CA GLY A 179 0.40 13.21 1.55
C GLY A 179 -0.05 12.58 0.23
N GLU A 180 -1.26 12.05 0.18
CA GLU A 180 -1.82 11.36 -0.98
C GLU A 180 -3.16 11.93 -1.46
N ALA A 181 -3.76 12.83 -0.70
CA ALA A 181 -5.05 13.42 -1.03
C ALA A 181 -5.01 14.93 -0.85
N ASP A 182 -6.01 15.62 -1.40
CA ASP A 182 -6.13 17.06 -1.31
C ASP A 182 -7.53 17.45 -0.80
N GLY A 183 -7.87 16.97 0.38
CA GLY A 183 -9.11 17.27 1.09
C GLY A 183 -10.33 16.46 0.65
N HIS A 184 -10.15 15.39 -0.16
CA HIS A 184 -11.23 14.57 -0.72
C HIS A 184 -11.28 13.15 -0.18
N ASP A 185 -10.43 12.81 0.77
CA ASP A 185 -10.19 11.43 1.21
C ASP A 185 -11.20 10.91 2.24
N VAL A 186 -11.66 11.76 3.14
CA VAL A 186 -12.62 11.39 4.19
C VAL A 186 -13.62 12.51 4.48
N ALA A 187 -14.81 12.14 4.92
CA ALA A 187 -15.80 13.05 5.49
C ALA A 187 -15.50 13.23 6.99
N SER A 188 -14.39 13.85 7.33
CA SER A 188 -13.86 14.03 8.68
C SER A 188 -13.41 15.49 8.83
N PRO A 189 -13.37 16.05 10.05
CA PRO A 189 -12.74 17.34 10.30
C PRO A 189 -11.24 17.32 10.01
N PHE A 190 -10.61 16.14 9.97
CA PHE A 190 -9.20 15.98 9.65
C PHE A 190 -9.02 15.31 8.30
N LYS A 191 -8.35 16.00 7.39
CA LYS A 191 -8.14 15.56 6.00
C LYS A 191 -6.66 15.59 5.65
N SER A 192 -6.29 14.85 4.61
CA SER A 192 -4.99 14.97 3.96
C SER A 192 -4.94 16.20 3.06
N ARG A 193 -3.78 16.84 2.92
CA ARG A 193 -3.54 17.93 1.98
C ARG A 193 -2.12 17.92 1.47
N LEU A 194 -1.93 18.24 0.19
CA LEU A 194 -0.63 18.36 -0.43
C LEU A 194 -0.02 19.75 -0.19
N TRP A 195 0.58 19.93 0.98
CA TRP A 195 1.25 21.20 1.35
C TRP A 195 2.60 21.37 0.65
N ILE A 196 3.28 20.26 0.33
CA ILE A 196 4.61 20.22 -0.27
C ILE A 196 4.47 19.92 -1.76
N THR A 197 4.96 20.84 -2.58
CA THR A 197 4.89 20.75 -4.04
C THR A 197 6.26 20.68 -4.72
N SER A 198 7.35 20.84 -3.95
CA SER A 198 8.72 20.79 -4.49
C SER A 198 9.71 20.22 -3.48
N ALA A 199 10.83 19.69 -4.00
CA ALA A 199 11.92 19.14 -3.18
C ALA A 199 12.48 20.18 -2.19
N ARG A 200 12.60 21.45 -2.61
CA ARG A 200 13.04 22.55 -1.73
C ARG A 200 12.08 22.79 -0.55
N GLN A 201 10.78 22.69 -0.79
CA GLN A 201 9.82 22.79 0.32
C GLN A 201 9.93 21.59 1.25
N CYS A 202 10.05 20.37 0.71
CA CYS A 202 10.30 19.16 1.49
C CYS A 202 11.53 19.32 2.39
N ASN A 203 12.66 19.76 1.83
CA ASN A 203 13.88 20.00 2.57
C ASN A 203 13.69 20.96 3.74
N ARG A 204 12.97 22.06 3.54
CA ARG A 204 12.66 23.02 4.61
C ARG A 204 11.80 22.42 5.72
N TRP A 205 10.82 21.59 5.38
CA TRP A 205 9.99 20.91 6.36
C TRP A 205 10.84 19.95 7.22
N LEU A 206 11.68 19.15 6.58
CA LEU A 206 12.56 18.21 7.28
C LEU A 206 13.53 18.95 8.21
N LYS A 207 14.17 20.02 7.73
CA LYS A 207 15.09 20.83 8.54
C LYS A 207 14.44 21.57 9.72
N GLU A 208 13.15 21.81 9.67
CA GLU A 208 12.41 22.43 10.77
C GLU A 208 11.87 21.38 11.77
N SER A 209 11.61 20.16 11.31
CA SER A 209 11.08 19.07 12.14
C SER A 209 12.15 18.25 12.85
N LEU A 210 13.31 18.06 12.22
CA LEU A 210 14.39 17.23 12.77
C LEU A 210 14.94 17.72 14.11
N PRO A 211 15.18 19.02 14.33
CA PRO A 211 15.66 19.50 15.63
C PRO A 211 14.71 19.16 16.79
N VAL A 212 13.38 19.13 16.53
CA VAL A 212 12.41 18.72 17.55
C VAL A 212 12.57 17.22 17.87
N CYS A 213 12.72 16.40 16.83
CA CYS A 213 12.94 14.98 17.01
C CYS A 213 14.26 14.69 17.75
N GLU A 214 15.33 15.40 17.41
CA GLU A 214 16.65 15.31 18.06
C GLU A 214 16.58 15.70 19.54
N HIS A 215 15.92 16.83 19.85
CA HIS A 215 15.73 17.32 21.20
C HIS A 215 15.05 16.29 22.10
N HIS A 216 14.03 15.61 21.58
CA HIS A 216 13.28 14.58 22.30
C HIS A 216 13.88 13.17 22.16
N ASN A 217 14.99 13.00 21.45
CA ASN A 217 15.58 11.69 21.13
C ASN A 217 14.60 10.74 20.42
N LYS A 218 13.91 11.25 19.39
CA LYS A 218 12.89 10.55 18.60
C LYS A 218 13.32 10.42 17.15
N LEU A 219 12.79 9.41 16.46
CA LEU A 219 13.06 9.20 15.04
C LEU A 219 12.01 9.91 14.15
N LEU A 220 12.48 10.49 13.06
CA LEU A 220 11.67 10.94 11.95
C LEU A 220 11.90 9.99 10.77
N ILE A 221 10.93 9.11 10.53
CA ILE A 221 10.93 8.19 9.40
C ILE A 221 10.16 8.84 8.24
N PHE A 222 10.86 9.22 7.18
CA PHE A 222 10.26 9.91 6.03
C PHE A 222 10.02 8.93 4.89
N ARG A 223 8.74 8.76 4.52
CA ARG A 223 8.33 7.93 3.38
C ARG A 223 8.47 8.69 2.08
N THR A 224 9.25 8.17 1.14
CA THR A 224 9.45 8.77 -0.19
C THR A 224 8.27 8.58 -1.14
N TRP A 225 7.21 7.94 -0.70
CA TRP A 225 6.02 7.70 -1.50
C TRP A 225 5.24 8.98 -1.81
N SER A 226 4.83 9.15 -3.06
CA SER A 226 3.98 10.22 -3.55
C SER A 226 3.13 9.74 -4.73
N LEU A 227 1.97 10.36 -4.94
CA LEU A 227 1.06 10.10 -6.07
C LEU A 227 1.56 10.69 -7.41
N GLY A 228 2.77 11.16 -7.51
CA GLY A 228 3.29 11.79 -8.71
C GLY A 228 2.77 13.20 -8.97
N ALA A 229 2.02 13.79 -8.03
CA ALA A 229 1.55 15.17 -8.12
C ALA A 229 2.70 16.17 -7.87
N PHE A 230 2.67 17.29 -8.56
CA PHE A 230 3.65 18.39 -8.46
C PHE A 230 5.10 17.97 -8.77
N PRO A 231 6.07 18.88 -8.84
CA PRO A 231 7.47 18.57 -9.08
C PRO A 231 8.12 17.61 -8.10
N ILE A 232 7.61 17.50 -6.87
CA ILE A 232 8.07 16.52 -5.87
C ILE A 232 7.58 15.09 -6.15
N GLY A 233 6.63 14.93 -7.03
CA GLY A 233 5.87 13.68 -7.21
C GLY A 233 6.67 12.48 -7.72
N ASP A 234 7.92 12.67 -8.11
CA ASP A 234 8.82 11.63 -8.57
C ASP A 234 9.89 11.22 -7.53
N ILE A 235 9.78 11.74 -6.29
CA ILE A 235 10.77 11.52 -5.23
C ILE A 235 11.04 10.03 -4.94
N SER A 236 10.10 9.15 -5.21
CA SER A 236 10.24 7.71 -4.96
C SER A 236 11.28 7.03 -5.86
N TRP A 237 11.59 7.60 -7.04
CA TRP A 237 12.48 6.99 -8.04
C TRP A 237 13.48 7.97 -8.66
N ASN A 238 13.26 9.29 -8.56
CA ASN A 238 14.13 10.30 -9.19
C ASN A 238 15.21 10.77 -8.23
N GLU A 239 16.44 10.42 -8.54
CA GLU A 239 17.61 10.77 -7.73
C GLU A 239 17.78 12.28 -7.52
N THR A 240 17.60 13.07 -8.57
CA THR A 240 17.77 14.54 -8.50
C THR A 240 16.76 15.16 -7.52
N THR A 241 15.52 14.71 -7.57
CA THR A 241 14.47 15.20 -6.67
C THR A 241 14.76 14.79 -5.23
N GLU A 242 15.19 13.56 -5.01
CA GLU A 242 15.54 13.07 -3.69
C GLU A 242 16.76 13.79 -3.10
N LYS A 243 17.84 13.90 -3.85
CA LYS A 243 19.05 14.66 -3.42
C LYS A 243 18.70 16.11 -3.05
N ALA A 244 17.81 16.75 -3.81
CA ALA A 244 17.36 18.10 -3.50
C ALA A 244 16.47 18.16 -2.25
N ALA A 245 15.64 17.13 -2.01
CA ALA A 245 14.79 17.04 -0.83
C ALA A 245 15.60 16.79 0.46
N PHE A 246 16.70 16.05 0.37
CA PHE A 246 17.53 15.68 1.53
C PHE A 246 18.83 16.48 1.62
N ALA A 247 19.01 17.52 0.81
CA ALA A 247 20.23 18.31 0.76
C ALA A 247 20.61 18.88 2.14
N GLY A 248 21.83 18.52 2.62
CA GLY A 248 22.39 18.98 3.89
C GLY A 248 21.66 18.43 5.14
N ILE A 249 20.86 17.39 5.00
CA ILE A 249 20.32 16.65 6.15
C ILE A 249 21.38 15.64 6.59
N ARG A 250 21.84 15.79 7.83
CA ARG A 250 22.78 14.87 8.50
C ARG A 250 22.29 14.74 9.94
N SER A 251 21.54 13.69 10.22
CA SER A 251 20.94 13.47 11.51
C SER A 251 20.71 11.98 11.74
N ASP A 252 21.07 11.46 12.88
CA ASP A 252 20.80 10.08 13.29
C ASP A 252 19.32 9.87 13.60
N ALA A 253 18.58 10.94 13.81
CA ALA A 253 17.12 10.92 13.95
C ALA A 253 16.39 10.74 12.61
N PHE A 254 17.07 10.91 11.46
CA PHE A 254 16.47 10.83 10.14
C PHE A 254 16.63 9.45 9.53
N VAL A 255 15.48 8.83 9.21
CA VAL A 255 15.41 7.54 8.53
C VAL A 255 14.54 7.67 7.29
N VAL A 256 14.98 7.15 6.15
CA VAL A 256 14.22 7.15 4.91
C VAL A 256 13.44 5.83 4.78
N SER A 257 12.14 5.91 4.54
CA SER A 257 11.31 4.75 4.25
C SER A 257 10.99 4.68 2.76
N ARG A 258 11.25 3.52 2.13
CA ARG A 258 11.12 3.33 0.69
C ARG A 258 10.29 2.08 0.39
N LYS A 259 9.32 2.21 -0.51
CA LYS A 259 8.70 1.03 -1.12
C LYS A 259 9.75 0.24 -1.89
N PHE A 260 9.65 -1.09 -1.88
CA PHE A 260 10.63 -1.98 -2.50
C PHE A 260 10.86 -1.68 -4.01
N GLY A 261 9.82 -1.24 -4.72
CA GLY A 261 9.91 -0.84 -6.13
C GLY A 261 9.79 0.67 -6.31
N GLY A 262 10.05 1.16 -7.52
CA GLY A 262 9.87 2.57 -7.89
C GLY A 262 8.40 2.99 -8.11
N ALA A 263 7.43 2.19 -7.68
CA ALA A 263 5.99 2.43 -7.75
C ALA A 263 5.32 1.85 -6.50
N ASP A 264 4.01 1.58 -6.54
CA ASP A 264 3.29 0.93 -5.45
C ASP A 264 3.59 -0.58 -5.36
N PHE A 265 2.94 -1.32 -4.47
CA PHE A 265 3.23 -2.71 -4.10
C PHE A 265 2.80 -3.73 -5.17
N PHE A 266 3.30 -3.58 -6.38
CA PHE A 266 3.06 -4.49 -7.50
C PHE A 266 4.15 -5.55 -7.63
N ARG A 267 3.82 -6.71 -8.20
CA ARG A 267 4.82 -7.66 -8.73
C ARG A 267 5.49 -7.08 -9.98
N TYR A 268 6.55 -7.73 -10.45
CA TYR A 268 7.33 -7.32 -11.63
C TYR A 268 8.04 -5.96 -11.51
N LEU A 269 8.07 -5.37 -10.32
CA LEU A 269 8.92 -4.21 -10.09
C LEU A 269 10.32 -4.68 -9.68
N PRO A 270 11.39 -4.21 -10.31
CA PRO A 270 12.74 -4.40 -9.79
C PRO A 270 12.88 -3.68 -8.45
N LEU A 271 13.86 -4.10 -7.65
CA LEU A 271 14.24 -3.36 -6.45
C LEU A 271 14.55 -1.91 -6.82
N ASN A 272 14.09 -1.00 -6.00
CA ASN A 272 14.35 0.43 -6.19
C ASN A 272 15.85 0.70 -5.96
N GLU A 273 16.57 1.05 -7.02
CA GLU A 273 18.03 1.32 -6.98
C GLU A 273 18.41 2.40 -5.96
N ARG A 274 17.46 3.30 -5.61
CA ARG A 274 17.68 4.32 -4.57
C ARG A 274 17.94 3.70 -3.20
N ILE A 275 17.52 2.46 -2.96
CA ILE A 275 17.82 1.74 -1.71
C ILE A 275 19.32 1.40 -1.65
N LEU A 276 19.89 0.96 -2.76
CA LEU A 276 21.31 0.57 -2.82
C LEU A 276 22.29 1.74 -2.79
N THR A 277 21.83 2.95 -3.15
CA THR A 277 22.67 4.15 -3.29
C THR A 277 22.42 5.21 -2.22
N SER A 278 21.59 4.92 -1.21
CA SER A 278 21.27 5.87 -0.13
C SER A 278 22.43 6.04 0.84
N GLU A 279 22.72 7.30 1.18
CA GLU A 279 23.67 7.67 2.26
C GLU A 279 22.96 7.74 3.63
N HIS A 280 21.63 7.78 3.66
CA HIS A 280 20.84 7.87 4.88
C HIS A 280 20.46 6.49 5.40
N ALA A 281 20.33 6.37 6.71
CA ALA A 281 19.67 5.23 7.34
C ALA A 281 18.26 5.04 6.73
N GLN A 282 17.89 3.80 6.45
CA GLN A 282 16.64 3.53 5.74
C GLN A 282 15.96 2.24 6.16
N ILE A 283 14.66 2.16 5.89
CA ILE A 283 13.85 0.95 5.98
C ILE A 283 13.14 0.71 4.64
N ILE A 284 12.86 -0.55 4.34
CA ILE A 284 12.08 -0.94 3.16
C ILE A 284 10.63 -1.18 3.55
N GLU A 285 9.71 -0.66 2.75
CA GLU A 285 8.27 -0.92 2.90
C GLU A 285 7.86 -2.16 2.11
N LEU A 286 7.20 -3.09 2.79
CA LEU A 286 6.63 -4.30 2.25
C LEU A 286 5.12 -4.33 2.50
N GLN A 287 4.34 -5.00 1.67
CA GLN A 287 2.91 -5.13 1.88
C GLN A 287 2.47 -6.58 1.92
N ALA A 288 2.04 -7.03 3.10
CA ALA A 288 1.50 -8.36 3.33
C ALA A 288 0.06 -8.49 2.85
N ARG A 289 -0.73 -7.41 2.97
CA ARG A 289 -2.16 -7.39 2.65
C ARG A 289 -2.47 -7.59 1.16
N ARG A 290 -1.52 -7.30 0.27
CA ARG A 290 -1.67 -7.46 -1.20
C ARG A 290 -2.92 -6.75 -1.74
N GLU A 291 -2.98 -5.44 -1.56
CA GLU A 291 -4.14 -4.61 -1.93
C GLU A 291 -4.54 -4.69 -3.42
N TYR A 292 -3.62 -5.04 -4.30
CA TYR A 292 -3.89 -5.22 -5.72
C TYR A 292 -4.13 -6.68 -6.13
N GLU A 293 -4.09 -7.62 -5.17
CA GLU A 293 -4.17 -9.06 -5.41
C GLU A 293 -5.19 -9.75 -4.48
N GLY A 294 -6.29 -9.06 -4.17
CA GLY A 294 -7.42 -9.61 -3.42
C GLY A 294 -7.38 -9.44 -1.91
N PHE A 295 -6.51 -8.57 -1.38
CA PHE A 295 -6.51 -8.16 0.05
C PHE A 295 -6.39 -9.30 1.07
N GLY A 296 -5.79 -10.41 0.69
CA GLY A 296 -5.69 -11.58 1.57
C GLY A 296 -6.96 -12.42 1.66
N VAL A 297 -7.96 -12.21 0.79
CA VAL A 297 -9.18 -13.03 0.72
C VAL A 297 -8.86 -14.44 0.21
N PHE A 298 -7.85 -14.59 -0.63
CA PHE A 298 -7.35 -15.88 -1.14
C PHE A 298 -5.83 -15.85 -1.31
N PRO A 299 -5.18 -17.01 -1.54
CA PRO A 299 -3.72 -17.07 -1.62
C PRO A 299 -3.14 -16.18 -2.72
N ALA A 300 -2.32 -15.21 -2.34
CA ALA A 300 -1.48 -14.39 -3.20
C ALA A 300 -0.13 -14.26 -2.51
N TYR A 301 0.65 -15.35 -2.50
CA TYR A 301 1.91 -15.43 -1.77
C TYR A 301 3.01 -14.65 -2.46
N VAL A 302 3.65 -13.73 -1.74
CA VAL A 302 4.68 -12.82 -2.28
C VAL A 302 6.09 -13.16 -1.77
N GLY A 303 6.23 -14.19 -0.96
CA GLY A 303 7.49 -14.51 -0.27
C GLY A 303 8.68 -14.69 -1.21
N ARG A 304 8.50 -15.34 -2.37
CA ARG A 304 9.58 -15.50 -3.36
C ARG A 304 10.14 -14.17 -3.85
N GLN A 305 9.27 -13.20 -4.15
CA GLN A 305 9.71 -11.86 -4.56
C GLN A 305 10.44 -11.13 -3.44
N TYR A 306 9.99 -11.29 -2.20
CA TYR A 306 10.67 -10.69 -1.04
C TYR A 306 12.01 -11.35 -0.75
N GLU A 307 12.14 -12.64 -1.03
CA GLU A 307 13.41 -13.36 -0.96
C GLU A 307 14.43 -12.79 -1.96
N GLU A 308 14.03 -12.57 -3.21
CA GLU A 308 14.86 -11.92 -4.23
C GLU A 308 15.33 -10.50 -3.80
N TYR A 309 14.46 -9.71 -3.16
CA TYR A 309 14.85 -8.40 -2.61
C TYR A 309 15.80 -8.52 -1.43
N ARG A 310 15.57 -9.48 -0.54
CA ARG A 310 16.48 -9.77 0.57
C ARG A 310 17.89 -10.06 0.07
N GLU A 311 18.02 -10.89 -0.94
CA GLU A 311 19.32 -11.25 -1.53
C GLU A 311 20.05 -10.03 -2.09
N GLN A 312 19.33 -9.17 -2.82
CA GLN A 312 19.88 -7.91 -3.35
C GLN A 312 20.28 -6.91 -2.24
N LEU A 313 19.62 -6.98 -1.09
CA LEU A 313 19.84 -6.08 0.05
C LEU A 313 20.79 -6.63 1.12
N SER A 314 21.37 -7.81 0.91
CA SER A 314 22.25 -8.47 1.89
C SER A 314 23.42 -7.60 2.33
N ASN A 315 23.99 -6.83 1.40
CA ASN A 315 25.14 -5.95 1.63
C ASN A 315 24.76 -4.45 1.70
N CYS A 316 23.52 -4.12 2.04
CA CYS A 316 23.10 -2.72 2.17
C CYS A 316 23.33 -2.22 3.61
N PRO A 317 24.40 -1.46 3.89
CA PRO A 317 24.79 -1.08 5.25
C PRO A 317 23.84 -0.05 5.88
N THR A 318 23.11 0.69 5.06
CA THR A 318 22.17 1.72 5.53
C THR A 318 20.80 1.15 5.87
N LEU A 319 20.52 -0.13 5.55
CA LEU A 319 19.22 -0.75 5.82
C LEU A 319 19.09 -1.17 7.28
N ARG A 320 18.23 -0.47 8.02
CA ARG A 320 17.93 -0.72 9.43
C ARG A 320 16.76 -1.64 9.70
N GLY A 321 15.94 -1.95 8.68
CA GLY A 321 14.81 -2.84 8.89
C GLY A 321 13.72 -2.75 7.82
N VAL A 322 12.50 -3.11 8.22
CA VAL A 322 11.32 -3.16 7.37
C VAL A 322 10.12 -2.48 8.02
N LEU A 323 9.22 -1.95 7.21
CA LEU A 323 7.87 -1.57 7.60
C LEU A 323 6.87 -2.43 6.80
N VAL A 324 6.11 -3.25 7.49
CA VAL A 324 5.16 -4.19 6.86
C VAL A 324 3.74 -3.64 6.96
N TRP A 325 3.13 -3.37 5.82
CA TRP A 325 1.73 -3.00 5.72
C TRP A 325 0.87 -4.25 5.65
N SER A 326 0.27 -4.60 6.77
CA SER A 326 -0.52 -5.81 6.97
C SER A 326 -2.01 -5.51 7.13
N GLN A 327 -2.33 -4.34 7.64
CA GLN A 327 -3.69 -3.94 8.01
C GLN A 327 -4.24 -2.81 7.13
N THR A 328 -3.38 -1.90 6.68
CA THR A 328 -3.74 -0.72 5.90
C THR A 328 -3.34 -0.88 4.43
N GLY A 329 -3.89 -0.03 3.59
CA GLY A 329 -3.63 0.04 2.15
C GLY A 329 -4.87 -0.28 1.31
N GLY A 330 -5.10 0.53 0.29
CA GLY A 330 -6.15 0.40 -0.71
C GLY A 330 -7.59 0.49 -0.20
N TRP A 331 -8.50 0.63 -1.14
CA TRP A 331 -9.94 0.61 -0.88
C TRP A 331 -10.49 -0.79 -1.14
N SER A 332 -11.27 -1.31 -0.21
CA SER A 332 -11.87 -2.62 -0.35
C SER A 332 -13.24 -2.67 0.31
N HIS A 333 -14.19 -3.31 -0.36
CA HIS A 333 -15.45 -3.74 0.25
C HIS A 333 -15.35 -5.14 0.85
N PHE A 334 -14.22 -5.84 0.69
CA PHE A 334 -13.98 -7.11 1.36
C PHE A 334 -13.95 -6.92 2.87
N GLU A 335 -14.72 -7.73 3.60
CA GLU A 335 -14.85 -7.61 5.05
C GLU A 335 -13.57 -7.97 5.81
N ARG A 336 -12.77 -8.85 5.26
CA ARG A 336 -11.55 -9.35 5.88
C ARG A 336 -10.39 -8.39 5.72
N LEU A 337 -10.02 -7.74 6.80
CA LEU A 337 -9.00 -6.69 6.81
C LEU A 337 -7.75 -7.05 7.62
N THR A 338 -7.77 -8.12 8.42
CA THR A 338 -6.70 -8.50 9.33
C THR A 338 -6.55 -10.03 9.41
N PHE A 339 -5.43 -10.51 9.90
CA PHE A 339 -5.22 -11.93 10.21
C PHE A 339 -5.57 -12.29 11.67
N LEU A 340 -6.15 -11.36 12.44
CA LEU A 340 -6.71 -11.65 13.74
C LEU A 340 -7.86 -12.66 13.61
N ASP A 341 -8.00 -13.53 14.56
CA ASP A 341 -9.06 -14.54 14.65
C ASP A 341 -9.19 -15.42 13.39
N ASN A 342 -8.07 -15.63 12.70
CA ASN A 342 -8.01 -16.39 11.45
C ASN A 342 -8.79 -15.79 10.27
N SER A 343 -9.19 -14.53 10.35
CA SER A 343 -10.00 -13.88 9.31
C SER A 343 -9.27 -13.74 7.97
N SER A 344 -7.94 -13.66 7.95
CA SER A 344 -7.12 -13.63 6.72
C SER A 344 -5.81 -14.41 6.89
N PRO A 345 -5.82 -15.74 6.71
CA PRO A 345 -4.62 -16.56 6.84
C PRO A 345 -3.52 -16.18 5.84
N TRP A 346 -3.90 -15.70 4.66
CA TRP A 346 -2.96 -15.32 3.61
C TRP A 346 -2.24 -14.01 3.92
N ASN A 347 -2.91 -13.10 4.58
CA ASN A 347 -2.30 -11.90 5.11
C ASN A 347 -1.30 -12.23 6.23
N GLU A 348 -1.63 -13.18 7.10
CA GLU A 348 -0.71 -13.69 8.10
C GLU A 348 0.52 -14.35 7.48
N LEU A 349 0.33 -15.22 6.48
CA LEU A 349 1.44 -15.88 5.76
C LEU A 349 2.38 -14.85 5.12
N ASN A 350 1.85 -13.84 4.44
CA ASN A 350 2.66 -12.78 3.84
C ASN A 350 3.36 -11.91 4.89
N THR A 351 2.71 -11.64 6.02
CA THR A 351 3.31 -10.89 7.15
C THR A 351 4.47 -11.68 7.75
N ARG A 352 4.28 -12.98 7.97
CA ARG A 352 5.32 -13.89 8.46
C ARG A 352 6.50 -13.97 7.49
N ALA A 353 6.23 -14.12 6.19
CA ALA A 353 7.27 -14.12 5.17
C ALA A 353 8.04 -12.78 5.14
N ALA A 354 7.33 -11.66 5.23
CA ALA A 354 7.95 -10.34 5.21
C ALA A 354 8.92 -10.12 6.39
N ILE A 355 8.61 -10.62 7.58
CA ILE A 355 9.50 -10.45 8.74
C ILE A 355 10.59 -11.52 8.76
N GLU A 356 10.27 -12.81 8.58
CA GLU A 356 11.24 -13.90 8.69
C GLU A 356 12.33 -13.82 7.61
N LEU A 357 11.99 -13.43 6.38
CA LEU A 357 12.97 -13.25 5.32
C LEU A 357 14.01 -12.18 5.63
N PHE A 358 13.65 -11.15 6.39
CA PHE A 358 14.57 -10.05 6.72
C PHE A 358 15.23 -10.18 8.09
N THR A 359 14.87 -11.18 8.87
CA THR A 359 15.45 -11.43 10.21
C THR A 359 16.14 -12.78 10.33
N THR A 360 15.90 -13.70 9.39
CA THR A 360 16.49 -15.04 9.36
C THR A 360 17.00 -15.39 7.97
N ASN A 361 17.73 -16.48 7.85
CA ASN A 361 18.20 -17.01 6.55
C ASN A 361 17.26 -18.06 5.94
N ARG A 362 15.97 -18.03 6.31
CA ARG A 362 14.99 -19.01 5.81
C ARG A 362 14.58 -18.70 4.37
N ALA A 363 14.31 -19.76 3.60
CA ALA A 363 13.75 -19.65 2.26
C ALA A 363 12.24 -19.41 2.31
N ALA A 364 11.72 -18.60 1.38
CA ALA A 364 10.29 -18.31 1.25
C ALA A 364 9.43 -19.58 1.17
N ALA A 365 9.87 -20.56 0.39
CA ALA A 365 9.16 -21.85 0.29
C ALA A 365 9.11 -22.60 1.63
N SER A 366 10.16 -22.53 2.44
CA SER A 366 10.20 -23.17 3.78
C SER A 366 9.21 -22.50 4.74
N ILE A 367 9.14 -21.17 4.73
CA ILE A 367 8.19 -20.40 5.54
C ILE A 367 6.75 -20.77 5.19
N MET A 368 6.42 -20.82 3.91
CA MET A 368 5.08 -21.17 3.42
C MET A 368 4.70 -22.61 3.82
N ARG A 369 5.59 -23.57 3.62
CA ARG A 369 5.35 -24.98 3.98
C ARG A 369 5.14 -25.15 5.49
N GLN A 370 5.96 -24.50 6.30
CA GLN A 370 5.79 -24.54 7.75
C GLN A 370 4.46 -23.93 8.17
N PHE A 371 4.08 -22.78 7.62
CA PHE A 371 2.79 -22.15 7.89
C PHE A 371 1.61 -23.10 7.60
N CYS A 372 1.63 -23.78 6.46
CA CYS A 372 0.59 -24.73 6.11
C CYS A 372 0.55 -25.92 7.09
N ARG A 373 1.70 -26.48 7.49
CA ARG A 373 1.79 -27.61 8.43
C ARG A 373 1.39 -27.25 9.85
N GLU A 374 1.58 -26.02 10.28
CA GLU A 374 1.12 -25.54 11.59
C GLU A 374 -0.39 -25.30 11.64
N ARG A 375 -1.03 -25.11 10.50
CA ARG A 375 -2.42 -24.67 10.42
C ARG A 375 -3.42 -25.74 9.98
N PHE A 376 -2.96 -26.74 9.25
CA PHE A 376 -3.78 -27.79 8.67
C PHE A 376 -3.32 -29.16 9.14
N SER A 377 -4.18 -30.17 9.03
CA SER A 377 -3.77 -31.56 9.23
C SER A 377 -2.67 -31.94 8.24
N GLU A 378 -1.85 -32.96 8.54
CA GLU A 378 -0.72 -33.34 7.70
C GLU A 378 -1.12 -33.58 6.23
N GLN A 379 -2.24 -34.27 6.01
CA GLN A 379 -2.76 -34.53 4.67
C GLN A 379 -3.26 -33.27 3.97
N GLU A 380 -3.97 -32.39 4.67
CA GLU A 380 -4.48 -31.13 4.12
C GLU A 380 -3.37 -30.10 3.91
N ALA A 381 -2.31 -30.14 4.71
CA ALA A 381 -1.17 -29.24 4.58
C ALA A 381 -0.47 -29.43 3.22
N GLU A 382 -0.23 -30.66 2.78
CA GLU A 382 0.40 -30.90 1.47
C GLU A 382 -0.51 -30.46 0.31
N ILE A 383 -1.84 -30.65 0.43
CA ILE A 383 -2.81 -30.13 -0.52
C ILE A 383 -2.79 -28.61 -0.55
N MET A 384 -2.74 -27.97 0.62
CA MET A 384 -2.73 -26.51 0.75
C MET A 384 -1.44 -25.90 0.21
N ILE A 385 -0.30 -26.53 0.40
CA ILE A 385 0.98 -26.12 -0.21
C ILE A 385 0.85 -26.06 -1.73
N GLU A 386 0.33 -27.12 -2.35
CA GLU A 386 0.11 -27.15 -3.80
C GLU A 386 -0.90 -26.06 -4.25
N ILE A 387 -1.95 -25.84 -3.48
CA ILE A 387 -2.93 -24.77 -3.74
C ILE A 387 -2.25 -23.40 -3.75
N VAL A 388 -1.46 -23.06 -2.75
CA VAL A 388 -0.76 -21.77 -2.64
C VAL A 388 0.22 -21.59 -3.82
N GLU A 389 0.99 -22.62 -4.15
CA GLU A 389 1.92 -22.59 -5.28
C GLU A 389 1.20 -22.37 -6.63
N ILE A 390 0.06 -23.03 -6.84
CA ILE A 390 -0.74 -22.83 -8.06
C ILE A 390 -1.37 -21.43 -8.10
N PHE A 391 -1.90 -20.94 -6.98
CA PHE A 391 -2.43 -19.58 -6.91
C PHE A 391 -1.36 -18.54 -7.23
N ASP A 392 -0.18 -18.66 -6.64
CA ASP A 392 0.95 -17.75 -6.90
C ASP A 392 1.29 -17.68 -8.40
N ARG A 393 1.44 -18.85 -9.04
CA ARG A 393 1.68 -18.94 -10.49
C ARG A 393 0.55 -18.34 -11.32
N LEU A 394 -0.71 -18.50 -10.92
CA LEU A 394 -1.86 -17.97 -11.64
C LEU A 394 -2.05 -16.47 -11.41
N VAL A 395 -1.69 -15.95 -10.23
CA VAL A 395 -1.62 -14.50 -9.99
C VAL A 395 -0.59 -13.88 -10.91
N ASP A 396 0.61 -14.40 -10.97
CA ASP A 396 1.65 -13.90 -11.88
C ASP A 396 1.19 -13.86 -13.35
N ARG A 397 0.42 -14.83 -13.78
CA ARG A 397 0.07 -15.00 -15.20
C ARG A 397 -1.26 -14.36 -15.60
N LEU A 398 -2.24 -14.31 -14.72
CA LEU A 398 -3.60 -13.86 -15.02
C LEU A 398 -3.92 -12.48 -14.48
N TRP A 399 -3.40 -12.10 -13.29
CA TRP A 399 -3.52 -10.73 -12.78
C TRP A 399 -2.67 -9.78 -13.61
N TYR A 400 -1.43 -10.20 -13.87
CA TYR A 400 -0.45 -9.45 -14.65
C TYR A 400 -0.39 -9.98 -16.07
N PHE A 401 -0.17 -9.11 -17.02
CA PHE A 401 0.22 -9.49 -18.37
C PHE A 401 1.74 -9.43 -18.46
N ALA A 402 2.42 -10.55 -18.22
CA ALA A 402 3.85 -10.58 -18.05
C ALA A 402 4.67 -9.80 -19.11
N PRO A 403 4.36 -9.86 -20.42
CA PRO A 403 5.06 -9.06 -21.42
C PRO A 403 4.89 -7.55 -21.22
N PHE A 404 3.74 -7.10 -20.71
CA PHE A 404 3.51 -5.70 -20.34
C PHE A 404 4.11 -5.37 -18.97
N ALA A 405 3.92 -6.25 -18.00
CA ALA A 405 4.35 -6.04 -16.62
C ALA A 405 5.87 -5.90 -16.47
N ARG A 406 6.66 -6.59 -17.30
CA ARG A 406 8.12 -6.49 -17.34
C ARG A 406 8.62 -5.19 -17.95
N ARG A 407 7.76 -4.43 -18.66
CA ARG A 407 8.16 -3.15 -19.24
C ARG A 407 8.21 -2.08 -18.16
N GLN A 408 9.27 -1.32 -18.20
CA GLN A 408 9.42 -0.15 -17.37
C GLN A 408 8.89 1.05 -18.15
N ILE A 409 7.74 1.57 -17.73
CA ILE A 409 7.04 2.66 -18.42
C ILE A 409 6.79 3.80 -17.44
N TRP A 410 7.08 5.02 -17.85
CA TRP A 410 6.80 6.23 -17.06
C TRP A 410 5.89 7.17 -17.84
N PHE A 411 4.92 7.71 -17.14
CA PHE A 411 4.04 8.77 -17.61
C PHE A 411 4.15 9.97 -16.68
N ARG A 412 4.52 11.12 -17.21
CA ARG A 412 4.79 12.31 -16.40
C ARG A 412 5.77 12.00 -15.26
N ARG A 413 5.33 12.11 -14.01
CA ARG A 413 6.10 11.83 -12.79
C ARG A 413 5.84 10.46 -12.18
N LEU A 414 4.99 9.67 -12.80
CA LEU A 414 4.61 8.35 -12.31
C LEU A 414 5.29 7.25 -13.12
N ARG A 415 5.72 6.21 -12.43
CA ARG A 415 5.91 4.91 -13.04
C ARG A 415 4.54 4.28 -13.27
N VAL A 416 4.26 3.89 -14.51
CA VAL A 416 3.01 3.23 -14.85
C VAL A 416 2.96 1.87 -14.15
N PRO A 417 1.89 1.57 -13.38
CA PRO A 417 1.73 0.28 -12.74
C PRO A 417 1.80 -0.88 -13.74
N PRO A 418 2.49 -1.98 -13.42
CA PRO A 418 2.50 -3.18 -14.26
C PRO A 418 1.13 -3.88 -14.33
N LEU A 419 0.21 -3.45 -13.50
CA LEU A 419 -1.17 -3.92 -13.41
C LEU A 419 -2.13 -2.75 -13.61
N LEU A 420 -2.77 -2.63 -14.78
CA LEU A 420 -3.62 -1.48 -15.14
C LEU A 420 -5.10 -1.79 -15.20
N TRP A 421 -5.51 -3.03 -15.05
CA TRP A 421 -6.88 -3.46 -15.24
C TRP A 421 -7.55 -3.99 -13.97
N ILE A 422 -6.77 -4.16 -12.90
CA ILE A 422 -7.26 -4.47 -11.57
C ILE A 422 -6.67 -3.45 -10.60
N PHE A 423 -7.54 -2.75 -9.91
CA PHE A 423 -7.16 -1.84 -8.85
C PHE A 423 -8.01 -2.14 -7.63
N TRP A 424 -7.33 -2.47 -6.55
CA TRP A 424 -7.97 -2.80 -5.29
C TRP A 424 -9.01 -3.90 -5.45
N ASP A 425 -10.28 -3.59 -5.21
CA ASP A 425 -11.42 -4.50 -5.30
C ASP A 425 -12.14 -4.45 -6.66
N THR A 426 -11.63 -3.72 -7.64
CA THR A 426 -12.31 -3.44 -8.90
C THR A 426 -11.52 -3.94 -10.11
N ILE A 427 -12.20 -4.69 -10.98
CA ILE A 427 -11.68 -5.13 -12.28
C ILE A 427 -12.27 -4.23 -13.38
N LEU A 428 -11.39 -3.59 -14.14
CA LEU A 428 -11.76 -2.76 -15.28
C LEU A 428 -11.77 -3.59 -16.57
N VAL A 429 -12.81 -3.43 -17.39
CA VAL A 429 -12.94 -4.10 -18.68
C VAL A 429 -13.33 -3.08 -19.75
N ASN A 430 -12.36 -2.47 -20.44
CA ASN A 430 -12.64 -1.41 -21.39
C ASN A 430 -11.72 -1.40 -22.61
N GLN A 431 -12.15 -0.70 -23.67
CA GLN A 431 -11.41 -0.58 -24.92
C GLN A 431 -10.12 0.24 -24.82
N PRO A 432 -10.04 1.36 -24.08
CA PRO A 432 -8.79 2.11 -23.90
C PRO A 432 -7.66 1.26 -23.34
N LEU A 433 -7.88 0.54 -22.26
CA LEU A 433 -6.89 -0.38 -21.69
C LEU A 433 -6.50 -1.48 -22.67
N ARG A 434 -7.47 -2.02 -23.43
CA ARG A 434 -7.19 -3.00 -24.48
C ARG A 434 -6.24 -2.45 -25.55
N LEU A 435 -6.47 -1.23 -26.00
CA LEU A 435 -5.58 -0.56 -26.95
C LEU A 435 -4.16 -0.38 -26.37
N MET A 436 -4.07 0.04 -25.12
CA MET A 436 -2.81 0.23 -24.42
C MET A 436 -2.02 -1.07 -24.28
N PHE A 437 -2.63 -2.14 -23.77
CA PHE A 437 -1.95 -3.44 -23.68
C PHE A 437 -1.45 -3.91 -25.04
N ARG A 438 -2.25 -3.80 -26.08
CA ARG A 438 -1.86 -4.22 -27.43
C ARG A 438 -0.77 -3.35 -28.02
N ALA A 439 -0.68 -2.05 -27.66
CA ALA A 439 0.40 -1.17 -28.12
C ALA A 439 1.78 -1.56 -27.56
N TYR A 440 1.80 -2.18 -26.40
CA TYR A 440 3.02 -2.58 -25.70
C TYR A 440 3.34 -4.07 -25.78
N LEU A 441 2.54 -4.86 -26.47
CA LEU A 441 2.78 -6.29 -26.67
C LEU A 441 3.49 -6.53 -28.00
N ASP A 442 4.67 -7.12 -27.96
CA ASP A 442 5.50 -7.35 -29.14
C ASP A 442 4.95 -8.44 -30.05
N SER A 443 4.23 -9.43 -29.49
CA SER A 443 3.61 -10.49 -30.28
C SER A 443 2.35 -11.07 -29.59
N PRO A 444 1.21 -11.11 -30.30
CA PRO A 444 0.03 -11.84 -29.82
C PRO A 444 0.21 -13.36 -29.77
N THR A 445 1.26 -13.91 -30.41
CA THR A 445 1.50 -15.35 -30.51
C THR A 445 2.14 -15.95 -29.26
N GLU A 446 3.02 -15.22 -28.57
CA GLU A 446 3.62 -15.67 -27.30
C GLU A 446 2.57 -15.92 -26.21
N ILE A 447 1.47 -15.18 -26.27
CA ILE A 447 0.38 -15.25 -25.29
C ILE A 447 -0.53 -16.47 -25.52
N ARG A 448 -0.53 -17.05 -26.73
CA ARG A 448 -1.38 -18.22 -27.07
C ARG A 448 -0.83 -19.53 -26.53
N ASN A 449 0.45 -19.67 -26.35
CA ASN A 449 1.07 -20.94 -25.92
C ASN A 449 0.77 -21.26 -24.45
N ASP A 450 0.55 -20.24 -23.60
CA ASP A 450 0.26 -20.41 -22.17
C ASP A 450 -1.22 -20.80 -21.87
N ASP A 451 -2.12 -20.65 -22.83
CA ASP A 451 -3.57 -20.90 -22.64
C ASP A 451 -3.91 -22.35 -22.18
N ARG A 452 -3.07 -23.35 -22.48
CA ARG A 452 -3.28 -24.74 -22.06
C ARG A 452 -2.88 -24.96 -20.60
N GLU A 453 -1.70 -24.48 -20.23
CA GLU A 453 -1.16 -24.65 -18.89
C GLU A 453 -2.06 -23.98 -17.84
N GLU A 454 -2.45 -22.74 -18.07
CA GLU A 454 -3.35 -22.00 -17.16
C GLU A 454 -4.69 -22.71 -16.96
N ARG A 455 -5.26 -23.27 -18.02
CA ARG A 455 -6.47 -24.10 -17.91
C ARG A 455 -6.24 -25.37 -17.07
N GLN A 456 -5.10 -26.02 -17.23
CA GLN A 456 -4.76 -27.21 -16.46
C GLN A 456 -4.59 -26.85 -14.99
N LEU A 457 -3.85 -25.76 -14.68
CA LEU A 457 -3.66 -25.28 -13.31
C LEU A 457 -5.00 -24.92 -12.65
N ILE A 458 -5.89 -24.20 -13.33
CA ILE A 458 -7.23 -23.89 -12.81
C ILE A 458 -8.07 -25.17 -12.58
N ARG A 459 -7.96 -26.17 -13.44
CA ARG A 459 -8.64 -27.46 -13.24
C ARG A 459 -8.06 -28.21 -12.03
N ARG A 460 -6.74 -28.26 -11.93
CA ARG A 460 -6.03 -28.90 -10.80
C ARG A 460 -6.44 -28.24 -9.49
N LEU A 461 -6.40 -26.92 -9.44
CA LEU A 461 -6.80 -26.13 -8.27
C LEU A 461 -8.23 -26.48 -7.81
N ARG A 462 -9.18 -26.60 -8.73
CA ARG A 462 -10.55 -27.01 -8.39
C ARG A 462 -10.66 -28.41 -7.84
N LEU A 463 -9.82 -29.35 -8.28
CA LEU A 463 -9.80 -30.70 -7.77
C LEU A 463 -9.19 -30.75 -6.37
N LEU A 464 -8.13 -30.00 -6.12
CA LEU A 464 -7.50 -29.89 -4.81
C LEU A 464 -8.43 -29.29 -3.77
N ILE A 465 -9.10 -28.18 -4.10
CA ILE A 465 -10.04 -27.53 -3.17
C ILE A 465 -11.19 -28.45 -2.76
N LYS A 466 -11.65 -29.35 -3.65
CA LYS A 466 -12.68 -30.34 -3.30
C LYS A 466 -12.22 -31.41 -2.31
N GLN A 467 -10.92 -31.55 -2.12
CA GLN A 467 -10.33 -32.53 -1.19
C GLN A 467 -10.14 -31.94 0.23
N LEU A 468 -10.31 -30.63 0.37
CA LEU A 468 -10.23 -29.98 1.69
C LEU A 468 -11.55 -30.15 2.45
N SER A 469 -11.45 -30.42 3.73
CA SER A 469 -12.59 -30.48 4.66
C SER A 469 -12.98 -29.09 5.21
N VAL A 470 -12.08 -28.11 5.11
CA VAL A 470 -12.24 -26.75 5.65
C VAL A 470 -13.17 -25.90 4.77
N GLU A 471 -13.77 -24.85 5.35
CA GLU A 471 -14.62 -23.88 4.64
C GLU A 471 -13.98 -23.40 3.34
N GLN A 472 -14.63 -23.73 2.21
CA GLN A 472 -14.08 -23.56 0.86
C GLN A 472 -14.54 -22.24 0.19
N ALA A 473 -15.32 -21.42 0.88
CA ALA A 473 -15.98 -20.25 0.26
C ALA A 473 -14.99 -19.28 -0.40
N ASP A 474 -13.90 -18.94 0.29
CA ASP A 474 -12.88 -18.01 -0.20
C ASP A 474 -12.06 -18.62 -1.34
N MET A 475 -11.73 -19.91 -1.24
CA MET A 475 -11.04 -20.61 -2.31
C MET A 475 -11.90 -20.68 -3.57
N THR A 476 -13.21 -20.87 -3.42
CA THR A 476 -14.16 -20.86 -4.54
C THR A 476 -14.23 -19.49 -5.20
N LEU A 477 -14.29 -18.41 -4.40
CA LEU A 477 -14.21 -17.04 -4.90
C LEU A 477 -12.91 -16.83 -5.70
N GLY A 478 -11.77 -17.23 -5.13
CA GLY A 478 -10.46 -17.10 -5.79
C GLY A 478 -10.40 -17.82 -7.13
N VAL A 479 -10.83 -19.09 -7.19
CA VAL A 479 -10.84 -19.86 -8.43
C VAL A 479 -11.79 -19.29 -9.48
N ASP A 480 -12.97 -18.84 -9.09
CA ASP A 480 -13.91 -18.23 -10.03
C ASP A 480 -13.42 -16.87 -10.53
N THR A 481 -12.72 -16.11 -9.67
CA THR A 481 -12.00 -14.90 -10.08
C THR A 481 -10.92 -15.24 -11.11
N LEU A 482 -10.06 -16.24 -10.88
CA LEU A 482 -9.04 -16.68 -11.84
C LEU A 482 -9.66 -17.11 -13.18
N ARG A 483 -10.78 -17.81 -13.15
CA ARG A 483 -11.53 -18.20 -14.38
C ARG A 483 -12.10 -17.00 -15.12
N LEU A 484 -12.57 -16.01 -14.41
CA LEU A 484 -13.01 -14.75 -15.00
C LEU A 484 -11.83 -14.03 -15.64
N LEU A 485 -10.73 -13.81 -14.92
CA LEU A 485 -9.52 -13.16 -15.41
C LEU A 485 -8.94 -13.85 -16.65
N TYR A 486 -8.91 -15.20 -16.67
CA TYR A 486 -8.55 -15.97 -17.86
C TYR A 486 -9.41 -15.61 -19.07
N SER A 487 -10.70 -15.37 -18.86
CA SER A 487 -11.63 -15.00 -19.93
C SER A 487 -11.45 -13.54 -20.37
N LEU A 488 -11.22 -12.64 -19.43
CA LEU A 488 -10.96 -11.22 -19.68
C LEU A 488 -9.61 -10.99 -20.37
N ARG A 489 -8.57 -11.75 -19.98
CA ARG A 489 -7.29 -11.74 -20.70
C ARG A 489 -7.46 -11.99 -22.20
N ARG A 490 -8.33 -12.92 -22.58
CA ARG A 490 -8.65 -13.20 -23.99
C ARG A 490 -9.37 -12.05 -24.69
N PHE A 491 -10.08 -11.20 -23.98
CA PHE A 491 -10.62 -9.95 -24.52
C PHE A 491 -9.50 -8.94 -24.79
N TYR A 492 -8.61 -8.74 -23.85
CA TYR A 492 -7.52 -7.78 -23.98
C TYR A 492 -6.54 -8.15 -25.09
N LEU A 493 -6.18 -9.41 -25.21
CA LEU A 493 -5.11 -9.88 -26.10
C LEU A 493 -5.62 -10.43 -27.45
N GLY A 494 -6.89 -10.80 -27.54
CA GLY A 494 -7.47 -11.39 -28.72
C GLY A 494 -8.33 -10.45 -29.57
N LYS A 495 -9.01 -11.02 -30.59
CA LYS A 495 -10.04 -10.29 -31.36
C LYS A 495 -11.30 -10.10 -30.49
N ALA A 496 -11.77 -8.88 -30.33
CA ALA A 496 -12.97 -8.53 -29.56
C ALA A 496 -14.20 -8.40 -30.47
N GLY A 497 -14.66 -9.51 -31.09
CA GLY A 497 -15.90 -9.52 -31.84
C GLY A 497 -17.14 -9.61 -30.94
N LYS A 498 -18.33 -9.21 -31.45
CA LYS A 498 -19.61 -9.20 -30.70
C LYS A 498 -19.85 -10.51 -29.93
N LYS A 499 -19.69 -11.67 -30.56
CA LYS A 499 -19.87 -13.00 -29.96
C LYS A 499 -18.97 -13.21 -28.69
N ARG A 500 -17.75 -12.65 -28.68
CA ARG A 500 -16.84 -12.75 -27.53
C ARG A 500 -17.27 -11.82 -26.41
N ILE A 501 -17.65 -10.59 -26.74
CA ILE A 501 -18.18 -9.61 -25.77
C ILE A 501 -19.41 -10.19 -25.08
N THR A 502 -20.39 -10.72 -25.83
CA THR A 502 -21.58 -11.36 -25.25
C THR A 502 -21.22 -12.50 -24.27
N LYS A 503 -20.24 -13.36 -24.63
CA LYS A 503 -19.80 -14.44 -23.75
C LYS A 503 -19.12 -13.93 -22.47
N ILE A 504 -18.37 -12.85 -22.57
CA ILE A 504 -17.70 -12.23 -21.42
C ILE A 504 -18.72 -11.57 -20.52
N SER A 505 -19.66 -10.79 -21.06
CA SER A 505 -20.74 -10.16 -20.30
C SER A 505 -21.56 -11.19 -19.52
N ALA A 506 -21.93 -12.31 -20.16
CA ALA A 506 -22.63 -13.40 -19.48
C ALA A 506 -21.79 -14.10 -18.39
N ARG A 507 -20.45 -14.06 -18.45
CA ARG A 507 -19.59 -14.56 -17.39
C ARG A 507 -19.46 -13.59 -16.23
N ILE A 508 -19.35 -12.32 -16.54
CA ILE A 508 -19.35 -11.25 -15.52
C ILE A 508 -20.64 -11.33 -14.71
N GLU A 509 -21.78 -11.43 -15.37
CA GLU A 509 -23.08 -11.52 -14.72
C GLU A 509 -23.17 -12.75 -13.79
N ARG A 510 -22.76 -13.91 -14.28
CA ARG A 510 -22.72 -15.13 -13.45
C ARG A 510 -21.77 -15.00 -12.26
N TYR A 511 -20.64 -14.31 -12.43
CA TYR A 511 -19.70 -14.07 -11.33
C TYR A 511 -20.32 -13.15 -10.26
N ARG A 512 -20.94 -12.04 -10.67
CA ARG A 512 -21.62 -11.11 -9.76
C ARG A 512 -22.72 -11.79 -8.96
N ASN A 513 -23.56 -12.59 -9.63
CA ASN A 513 -24.66 -13.30 -8.99
C ASN A 513 -24.17 -14.37 -8.00
N LYS A 514 -23.05 -15.02 -8.30
CA LYS A 514 -22.46 -16.05 -7.42
C LYS A 514 -21.65 -15.45 -6.26
N HIS A 515 -21.01 -14.34 -6.50
CA HIS A 515 -20.09 -13.68 -5.56
C HIS A 515 -20.44 -12.20 -5.40
N PRO A 516 -21.56 -11.85 -4.72
CA PRO A 516 -21.97 -10.46 -4.53
C PRO A 516 -20.95 -9.66 -3.70
N GLN A 517 -20.18 -10.33 -2.84
CA GLN A 517 -19.06 -9.77 -2.07
C GLN A 517 -17.68 -9.99 -2.77
N GLY A 518 -17.68 -10.39 -4.04
CA GLY A 518 -16.48 -10.57 -4.84
C GLY A 518 -15.98 -9.25 -5.44
N PHE A 519 -15.09 -9.33 -6.43
CA PHE A 519 -14.60 -8.14 -7.12
C PHE A 519 -15.72 -7.36 -7.81
N LEU A 520 -15.70 -6.06 -7.67
CA LEU A 520 -16.49 -5.15 -8.50
C LEU A 520 -15.95 -5.20 -9.93
N ILE A 521 -16.82 -5.12 -10.92
CA ILE A 521 -16.41 -5.18 -12.32
C ILE A 521 -17.02 -4.01 -13.06
N GLU A 522 -16.19 -3.09 -13.53
CA GLU A 522 -16.62 -2.01 -14.39
C GLU A 522 -16.33 -2.38 -15.85
N SER A 523 -17.37 -2.44 -16.68
CA SER A 523 -17.22 -2.85 -18.08
C SER A 523 -17.79 -1.81 -19.04
N ASP A 524 -16.94 -1.33 -19.98
CA ASP A 524 -17.33 -0.47 -21.10
C ASP A 524 -16.76 -1.03 -22.41
N TYR A 525 -17.65 -1.54 -23.25
CA TYR A 525 -17.30 -2.09 -24.55
C TYR A 525 -17.48 -1.09 -25.69
N SER A 526 -17.80 0.15 -25.40
CA SER A 526 -18.03 1.20 -26.40
C SER A 526 -16.84 1.33 -27.34
N PRO A 527 -17.08 1.46 -28.66
CA PRO A 527 -15.97 1.59 -29.60
C PRO A 527 -15.14 2.84 -29.32
N PHE A 528 -13.84 2.66 -29.24
CA PHE A 528 -12.89 3.76 -29.15
C PHE A 528 -12.43 4.12 -30.57
N ARG A 529 -12.71 5.35 -31.03
CA ARG A 529 -12.51 5.75 -32.42
C ARG A 529 -11.03 5.94 -32.84
N LEU A 530 -10.08 5.78 -31.92
CA LEU A 530 -8.67 5.92 -32.24
C LEU A 530 -8.17 4.68 -33.03
N ARG A 531 -7.51 4.91 -34.16
CA ARG A 531 -6.86 3.83 -34.89
C ARG A 531 -5.69 3.28 -34.08
N TRP A 532 -5.45 2.00 -34.19
CA TRP A 532 -4.39 1.28 -33.48
C TRP A 532 -3.00 1.93 -33.61
N VAL A 533 -2.61 2.28 -34.85
CA VAL A 533 -1.32 2.95 -35.13
C VAL A 533 -1.26 4.32 -34.47
N THR A 534 -2.34 5.09 -34.50
CA THR A 534 -2.44 6.41 -33.86
C THR A 534 -2.39 6.30 -32.35
N ALA A 535 -3.01 5.29 -31.75
CA ALA A 535 -2.92 5.02 -30.32
C ALA A 535 -1.50 4.66 -29.90
N GLY A 536 -0.81 3.79 -30.66
CA GLY A 536 0.59 3.43 -30.43
C GLY A 536 1.54 4.64 -30.51
N ALA A 537 1.37 5.49 -31.52
CA ALA A 537 2.15 6.71 -31.67
C ALA A 537 1.92 7.70 -30.51
N LEU A 538 0.66 7.87 -30.09
CA LEU A 538 0.31 8.71 -28.95
C LEU A 538 0.91 8.18 -27.63
N PHE A 539 0.82 6.88 -27.39
CA PHE A 539 1.43 6.27 -26.20
C PHE A 539 2.96 6.41 -26.24
N ALA A 540 3.61 6.18 -27.37
CA ALA A 540 5.05 6.38 -27.54
C ALA A 540 5.48 7.85 -27.30
N LEU A 541 4.65 8.80 -27.69
CA LEU A 541 4.88 10.23 -27.41
C LEU A 541 4.75 10.55 -25.93
N LEU A 542 3.69 10.08 -25.27
CA LEU A 542 3.36 10.43 -23.88
C LEU A 542 4.14 9.62 -22.85
N MET A 543 4.50 8.38 -23.17
CA MET A 543 5.16 7.45 -22.25
C MET A 543 6.66 7.39 -22.50
N ARG A 544 7.43 7.07 -21.45
CA ARG A 544 8.89 6.87 -21.50
C ARG A 544 9.21 5.43 -21.12
N SER A 545 10.28 4.90 -21.69
CA SER A 545 10.88 3.61 -21.30
C SER A 545 12.04 3.77 -20.30
N SER A 546 12.45 4.99 -20.00
CA SER A 546 13.49 5.34 -19.04
C SER A 546 12.93 6.24 -17.93
N PRO A 547 13.44 6.18 -16.69
CA PRO A 547 13.10 7.12 -15.64
C PRO A 547 13.49 8.57 -15.99
N ASP A 548 14.52 8.76 -16.83
CA ASP A 548 14.99 10.08 -17.20
C ASP A 548 13.97 10.86 -18.01
N TYR A 549 13.81 12.14 -17.69
CA TYR A 549 12.95 13.02 -18.47
C TYR A 549 13.62 13.39 -19.79
N ARG A 550 12.90 13.18 -20.89
CA ARG A 550 13.27 13.74 -22.18
C ARG A 550 13.16 15.26 -22.14
N ILE A 551 13.88 15.97 -22.99
CA ILE A 551 13.76 17.45 -23.12
C ILE A 551 12.31 17.85 -23.34
N LEU A 552 11.59 17.16 -24.21
CA LEU A 552 10.19 17.38 -24.49
C LEU A 552 9.28 17.19 -23.26
N ASP A 553 9.58 16.25 -22.39
CA ASP A 553 8.82 16.05 -21.13
C ASP A 553 9.00 17.23 -20.20
N ARG A 554 10.23 17.73 -20.02
CA ARG A 554 10.54 18.86 -19.12
C ARG A 554 9.91 20.17 -19.58
N THR A 555 9.89 20.40 -20.89
CA THR A 555 9.51 21.71 -21.46
C THR A 555 8.04 21.80 -21.82
N LEU A 556 7.45 20.73 -22.32
CA LEU A 556 6.14 20.79 -22.97
C LEU A 556 5.13 19.74 -22.48
N LEU A 557 5.44 18.43 -22.55
CA LEU A 557 4.44 17.39 -22.37
C LEU A 557 3.80 17.38 -20.98
N ILE A 558 4.57 17.58 -19.91
CA ILE A 558 4.04 17.65 -18.54
C ILE A 558 3.07 18.80 -18.39
N ARG A 559 3.36 19.96 -19.00
CA ARG A 559 2.49 21.15 -18.93
C ARG A 559 1.24 20.96 -19.80
N LEU A 560 1.41 20.53 -21.04
CA LEU A 560 0.29 20.31 -21.97
C LEU A 560 -0.70 19.26 -21.43
N THR A 561 -0.22 18.15 -20.94
CA THR A 561 -1.11 17.12 -20.37
C THR A 561 -1.85 17.62 -19.14
N GLY A 562 -1.21 18.45 -18.30
CA GLY A 562 -1.85 19.09 -17.16
C GLY A 562 -2.96 20.08 -17.55
N LEU A 563 -2.78 20.83 -18.66
CA LEU A 563 -3.79 21.76 -19.17
C LEU A 563 -4.90 21.04 -19.95
N ALA A 564 -4.55 20.02 -20.73
CA ALA A 564 -5.51 19.28 -21.55
C ALA A 564 -6.43 18.37 -20.73
N PHE A 565 -5.97 17.83 -19.62
CA PHE A 565 -6.74 16.84 -18.84
C PHE A 565 -8.07 17.39 -18.29
N PRO A 566 -8.15 18.58 -17.67
CA PRO A 566 -9.43 19.14 -17.22
C PRO A 566 -10.44 19.31 -18.36
N LEU A 567 -9.98 19.68 -19.55
CA LEU A 567 -10.82 19.80 -20.74
C LEU A 567 -11.32 18.43 -21.21
N LEU A 568 -10.41 17.46 -21.32
CA LEU A 568 -10.77 16.08 -21.70
C LEU A 568 -11.74 15.46 -20.69
N ARG A 569 -11.52 15.67 -19.39
CA ARG A 569 -12.43 15.21 -18.33
C ARG A 569 -13.84 15.76 -18.52
N ARG A 570 -13.97 17.04 -18.81
CA ARG A 570 -15.28 17.68 -19.03
C ARG A 570 -16.04 17.08 -20.21
N PHE A 571 -15.34 16.69 -21.31
CA PHE A 571 -15.96 16.09 -22.51
C PHE A 571 -16.15 14.57 -22.43
N GLN A 572 -15.43 13.90 -21.54
CA GLN A 572 -15.41 12.43 -21.45
C GLN A 572 -15.85 11.92 -20.08
N GLN A 573 -16.53 12.73 -19.28
CA GLN A 573 -16.88 12.42 -17.87
C GLN A 573 -17.61 11.07 -17.74
N GLN A 574 -18.50 10.72 -18.68
CA GLN A 574 -19.23 9.44 -18.69
C GLN A 574 -18.36 8.20 -18.96
N ARG A 575 -17.10 8.38 -19.40
CA ARG A 575 -16.17 7.28 -19.72
C ARG A 575 -15.06 7.11 -18.69
N ILE A 576 -15.00 8.00 -17.71
CA ILE A 576 -14.04 7.86 -16.61
C ILE A 576 -14.57 6.75 -15.71
N PRO A 577 -13.77 5.70 -15.43
CA PRO A 577 -14.16 4.66 -14.51
C PRO A 577 -14.55 5.24 -13.14
N GLU A 578 -15.61 4.74 -12.54
CA GLU A 578 -16.05 5.15 -11.20
C GLU A 578 -14.94 4.94 -10.16
N LEU A 579 -14.16 3.87 -10.32
CA LEU A 579 -12.96 3.61 -9.56
C LEU A 579 -12.01 4.84 -9.51
N ALA A 580 -11.80 5.49 -10.65
CA ALA A 580 -10.90 6.64 -10.74
C ALA A 580 -11.40 7.86 -9.95
N GLU A 581 -12.72 7.97 -9.77
CA GLU A 581 -13.34 9.01 -8.95
C GLU A 581 -13.37 8.66 -7.46
N ARG A 582 -13.33 7.36 -7.13
CA ARG A 582 -13.25 6.89 -5.74
C ARG A 582 -11.87 7.05 -5.12
N GLN A 583 -10.83 7.33 -5.90
CA GLN A 583 -9.48 7.57 -5.37
C GLN A 583 -9.43 8.82 -4.51
N ALA A 584 -8.64 8.78 -3.47
CA ALA A 584 -8.53 9.80 -2.42
C ALA A 584 -8.19 11.23 -2.90
N GLY A 585 -7.81 11.41 -4.14
CA GLY A 585 -7.54 12.71 -4.75
C GLY A 585 -8.07 12.86 -6.16
N GLY A 586 -8.74 11.82 -6.68
CA GLY A 586 -9.18 11.77 -8.08
C GLY A 586 -8.03 11.75 -9.08
N LEU A 587 -8.35 11.56 -10.36
CA LEU A 587 -7.35 11.58 -11.44
C LEU A 587 -6.64 12.94 -11.56
N ASP A 588 -7.25 14.03 -11.12
CA ASP A 588 -6.69 15.38 -11.24
C ASP A 588 -5.32 15.53 -10.58
N LEU A 589 -5.07 14.77 -9.49
CA LEU A 589 -3.79 14.80 -8.80
C LEU A 589 -2.62 14.32 -9.67
N PHE A 590 -2.84 13.34 -10.52
CA PHE A 590 -1.79 12.83 -11.41
C PHE A 590 -1.37 13.85 -12.50
N PHE A 591 -2.21 14.87 -12.72
CA PHE A 591 -2.00 15.89 -13.76
C PHE A 591 -1.56 17.26 -13.20
N ARG A 592 -1.41 17.39 -11.90
CA ARG A 592 -0.84 18.59 -11.24
C ARG A 592 0.66 18.76 -11.35
#